data_5022f79e082b9f1a0a0d361baffdb59b
#
_entry.id   5022f79e082b9f1a0a0d361baffdb59b
#
_cell.length_a   1.000
_cell.length_b   1.000
_cell.length_c   1.000
_cell.angle_alpha   90.00
_cell.angle_beta   90.00
_cell.angle_gamma   90.00
#
_symmetry.space_group_name_H-M   'P 1'
#
loop_
_entity.id
_entity.type
_entity.pdbx_description
1 polymer ?
#
loop_
_entity_poly.entity_id
_entity_poly.type
_entity_poly.pdbx_seq_one_letter_code
_entity_poly.pdbx_strand_id
1 'polypeptide(L)'
;MFPETGDYGSRPLKVASAGSDGWEVVFKLPPGLEPGRHPVRLRVRDSAWSNTVLVAVDVNREQRRERTVACGDPGLEILNASDGRTWEPNLVRIGSEAAITLWARGLGGCSKQDVCVRLDGYDIPVVYMGEQDAKDSVQVNALIPSGIAAGVAAVNVAAGSSVSPPVRVELMRA
;
A
#
# COMPACT_ATOMS: atom_id res chain seq x y z
N MET A 1 31.34 -16.17 -5.36
CA MET A 1 30.07 -16.76 -5.86
C MET A 1 28.98 -15.74 -5.51
N PHE A 2 28.54 -14.97 -6.48
CA PHE A 2 27.44 -14.01 -6.28
C PHE A 2 26.15 -14.80 -6.48
N PRO A 3 25.13 -14.66 -5.58
CA PRO A 3 23.87 -15.35 -5.79
C PRO A 3 23.20 -14.78 -7.07
N GLU A 4 22.92 -15.67 -7.98
CA GLU A 4 22.02 -15.42 -9.10
C GLU A 4 20.63 -15.22 -8.52
N THR A 5 20.10 -14.07 -8.66
CA THR A 5 18.73 -13.58 -8.60
C THR A 5 18.63 -12.27 -7.81
N GLY A 6 18.79 -11.18 -8.52
CA GLY A 6 18.10 -9.92 -8.18
C GLY A 6 18.58 -9.11 -6.96
N ASP A 7 19.64 -9.48 -6.29
CA ASP A 7 20.20 -8.68 -5.18
C ASP A 7 21.09 -7.56 -5.73
N TYR A 8 20.49 -6.42 -5.98
CA TYR A 8 21.24 -5.20 -6.32
C TYR A 8 21.73 -4.53 -5.03
N GLY A 9 23.03 -4.59 -4.77
CA GLY A 9 23.65 -3.80 -3.72
C GLY A 9 23.76 -2.33 -4.13
N SER A 10 23.12 -1.43 -3.41
CA SER A 10 23.27 0.02 -3.60
C SER A 10 23.85 0.65 -2.34
N ARG A 11 24.79 1.60 -2.53
CA ARG A 11 25.29 2.42 -1.44
C ARG A 11 24.32 3.57 -1.18
N PRO A 12 24.04 3.92 0.09
CA PRO A 12 23.22 5.08 0.38
C PRO A 12 23.87 6.37 -0.11
N LEU A 13 23.07 7.27 -0.65
CA LEU A 13 23.46 8.63 -1.02
C LEU A 13 23.51 9.55 0.21
N LYS A 14 22.63 9.29 1.17
CA LYS A 14 22.53 10.04 2.42
C LYS A 14 22.07 9.11 3.52
N VAL A 15 22.65 9.28 4.70
CA VAL A 15 22.18 8.68 5.94
C VAL A 15 22.14 9.79 6.98
N ALA A 16 20.99 10.04 7.57
CA ALA A 16 20.81 11.07 8.58
C ALA A 16 19.90 10.55 9.70
N SER A 17 20.10 11.07 10.93
CA SER A 17 19.17 10.80 12.02
C SER A 17 17.81 11.46 11.73
N ALA A 18 16.74 10.72 11.91
CA ALA A 18 15.36 11.18 11.75
C ALA A 18 14.65 11.26 13.10
N GLY A 19 15.29 11.85 14.09
CA GLY A 19 14.80 11.97 15.46
C GLY A 19 15.41 10.93 16.41
N SER A 20 14.77 10.72 17.57
CA SER A 20 15.30 9.86 18.64
C SER A 20 15.43 8.38 18.24
N ASP A 21 14.56 7.89 17.33
CA ASP A 21 14.39 6.45 17.12
C ASP A 21 14.48 6.01 15.66
N GLY A 22 14.94 6.89 14.76
CA GLY A 22 14.95 6.59 13.35
C GLY A 22 16.13 7.13 12.56
N TRP A 23 16.31 6.55 11.37
CA TRP A 23 17.29 6.97 10.40
C TRP A 23 16.61 7.20 9.04
N GLU A 24 16.89 8.34 8.42
CA GLU A 24 16.57 8.58 7.03
C GLU A 24 17.70 8.00 6.17
N VAL A 25 17.38 7.08 5.28
CA VAL A 25 18.34 6.51 4.34
C VAL A 25 17.85 6.78 2.92
N VAL A 26 18.62 7.57 2.17
CA VAL A 26 18.35 7.87 0.77
C VAL A 26 19.30 7.05 -0.10
N PHE A 27 18.77 6.32 -1.05
CA PHE A 27 19.55 5.55 -2.00
C PHE A 27 18.96 5.65 -3.42
N LYS A 28 19.80 5.43 -4.42
CA LYS A 28 19.36 5.40 -5.81
C LYS A 28 18.96 3.97 -6.18
N LEU A 29 17.78 3.83 -6.76
CA LEU A 29 17.37 2.56 -7.33
C LEU A 29 18.25 2.22 -8.54
N PRO A 30 18.63 0.94 -8.71
CA PRO A 30 19.34 0.50 -9.90
C PRO A 30 18.57 0.82 -11.17
N PRO A 31 19.23 1.22 -12.25
CA PRO A 31 18.59 1.39 -13.54
C PRO A 31 18.11 0.02 -14.06
N GLY A 32 16.96 0.00 -14.73
CA GLY A 32 16.41 -1.20 -15.34
C GLY A 32 15.65 -2.13 -14.39
N LEU A 33 15.26 -1.65 -13.19
CA LEU A 33 14.29 -2.39 -12.39
C LEU A 33 12.98 -2.49 -13.12
N GLU A 34 12.48 -3.72 -13.26
CA GLU A 34 11.15 -3.98 -13.80
C GLU A 34 10.05 -3.33 -12.94
N PRO A 35 8.92 -2.94 -13.53
CA PRO A 35 7.76 -2.51 -12.75
C PRO A 35 7.33 -3.60 -11.78
N GLY A 36 7.11 -3.24 -10.53
CA GLY A 36 6.70 -4.24 -9.55
C GLY A 36 7.12 -3.89 -8.13
N ARG A 37 7.02 -4.89 -7.26
CA ARG A 37 7.43 -4.78 -5.86
C ARG A 37 8.79 -5.42 -5.67
N HIS A 38 9.72 -4.60 -5.20
CA HIS A 38 11.09 -5.02 -4.97
C HIS A 38 11.36 -5.06 -3.46
N PRO A 39 11.88 -6.18 -2.94
CA PRO A 39 12.27 -6.26 -1.55
C PRO A 39 13.51 -5.38 -1.30
N VAL A 40 13.42 -4.52 -0.30
CA VAL A 40 14.53 -3.69 0.17
C VAL A 40 14.89 -4.10 1.58
N ARG A 41 16.17 -4.35 1.81
CA ARG A 41 16.75 -4.63 3.12
C ARG A 41 17.98 -3.74 3.33
N LEU A 42 18.22 -3.35 4.56
CA LEU A 42 19.38 -2.59 4.94
C LEU A 42 20.33 -3.46 5.76
N ARG A 43 21.61 -3.22 5.60
CA ARG A 43 22.66 -3.85 6.43
C ARG A 43 23.75 -2.82 6.76
N VAL A 44 24.12 -2.74 8.01
CA VAL A 44 25.20 -1.90 8.48
C VAL A 44 26.45 -2.79 8.64
N ARG A 45 27.43 -2.61 7.77
CA ARG A 45 28.69 -3.43 7.75
C ARG A 45 28.37 -4.93 7.75
N ASP A 46 28.87 -5.66 8.72
CA ASP A 46 28.71 -7.12 8.86
C ASP A 46 27.58 -7.51 9.81
N SER A 47 26.68 -6.57 10.13
CA SER A 47 25.49 -6.87 10.95
C SER A 47 24.50 -7.77 10.22
N ALA A 48 23.51 -8.27 10.94
CA ALA A 48 22.36 -8.94 10.32
C ALA A 48 21.60 -7.98 9.39
N TRP A 49 20.91 -8.53 8.43
CA TRP A 49 19.99 -7.78 7.58
C TRP A 49 18.79 -7.27 8.38
N SER A 50 18.32 -6.08 8.05
CA SER A 50 17.02 -5.58 8.55
C SER A 50 15.87 -6.48 8.08
N ASN A 51 14.68 -6.22 8.64
CA ASN A 51 13.44 -6.69 8.03
C ASN A 51 13.35 -6.24 6.56
N THR A 52 12.58 -6.97 5.77
CA THR A 52 12.32 -6.65 4.37
C THR A 52 11.18 -5.65 4.26
N VAL A 53 11.38 -4.59 3.50
CA VAL A 53 10.34 -3.64 3.09
C VAL A 53 10.12 -3.80 1.58
N LEU A 54 8.88 -3.87 1.13
CA LEU A 54 8.57 -3.91 -0.29
C LEU A 54 8.40 -2.49 -0.82
N VAL A 55 9.26 -2.11 -1.77
CA VAL A 55 9.18 -0.82 -2.47
C VAL A 55 8.54 -1.06 -3.82
N ALA A 56 7.46 -0.35 -4.11
CA ALA A 56 6.85 -0.37 -5.43
C ALA A 56 7.66 0.50 -6.39
N VAL A 57 8.13 -0.09 -7.47
CA VAL A 57 8.75 0.61 -8.59
C VAL A 57 7.74 0.69 -9.73
N ASP A 58 7.31 1.89 -10.04
CA ASP A 58 6.45 2.15 -11.19
C ASP A 58 7.28 2.87 -12.27
N VAL A 59 7.60 2.16 -13.32
CA VAL A 59 8.43 2.66 -14.41
C VAL A 59 7.65 3.58 -15.36
N ASN A 60 6.34 3.71 -15.17
CA ASN A 60 5.53 4.41 -16.14
C ASN A 60 4.50 5.37 -15.53
N ARG A 61 5.00 6.48 -14.97
CA ARG A 61 4.15 7.65 -14.68
C ARG A 61 3.43 8.17 -15.94
N GLU A 62 4.01 7.95 -17.12
CA GLU A 62 3.43 8.33 -18.40
C GLU A 62 2.34 7.35 -18.85
N GLN A 63 2.53 6.05 -18.69
CA GLN A 63 1.50 5.06 -18.97
C GLN A 63 0.33 5.11 -17.99
N ARG A 64 0.54 5.58 -16.74
CA ARG A 64 -0.57 5.91 -15.83
C ARG A 64 -1.40 7.09 -16.32
N ARG A 65 -0.77 8.06 -17.02
CA ARG A 65 -1.48 9.20 -17.63
C ARG A 65 -2.24 8.80 -18.90
N GLU A 66 -1.73 7.86 -19.66
CA GLU A 66 -2.40 7.37 -20.88
C GLU A 66 -3.49 6.32 -20.62
N ARG A 67 -3.43 5.63 -19.48
CA ARG A 67 -4.53 4.78 -18.96
C ARG A 67 -5.52 5.55 -18.09
N THR A 68 -5.74 6.81 -18.35
CA THR A 68 -6.89 7.52 -17.83
C THR A 68 -8.13 7.08 -18.63
N VAL A 69 -8.43 5.79 -18.61
CA VAL A 69 -9.81 5.35 -18.68
C VAL A 69 -10.48 6.08 -17.52
N ALA A 70 -11.58 6.77 -17.79
CA ALA A 70 -12.38 7.44 -16.78
C ALA A 70 -12.90 6.38 -15.79
N CYS A 71 -12.05 6.00 -14.85
CA CYS A 71 -12.27 5.04 -13.80
C CYS A 71 -12.38 5.85 -12.50
N GLY A 72 -13.37 5.55 -11.71
CA GLY A 72 -13.68 6.30 -10.50
C GLY A 72 -14.65 7.44 -10.76
N ASP A 73 -15.81 7.33 -10.17
CA ASP A 73 -16.87 8.34 -10.18
C ASP A 73 -16.48 9.49 -9.21
N PRO A 74 -16.89 10.75 -9.47
CA PRO A 74 -16.85 11.83 -8.48
C PRO A 74 -17.51 11.50 -7.14
N GLY A 75 -18.43 10.50 -7.12
CA GLY A 75 -19.08 9.96 -5.93
C GLY A 75 -18.32 8.80 -5.25
N LEU A 76 -17.02 8.64 -5.50
CA LEU A 76 -16.22 7.61 -4.84
C LEU A 76 -16.25 7.76 -3.31
N GLU A 77 -16.76 6.74 -2.62
CA GLU A 77 -16.83 6.74 -1.16
C GLU A 77 -16.63 5.33 -0.58
N ILE A 78 -16.14 5.27 0.64
CA ILE A 78 -16.08 4.04 1.43
C ILE A 78 -17.37 3.93 2.23
N LEU A 79 -18.14 2.88 1.98
CA LEU A 79 -19.40 2.57 2.66
C LEU A 79 -19.17 1.85 3.99
N ASN A 80 -18.13 0.99 4.03
CA ASN A 80 -17.75 0.23 5.20
C ASN A 80 -16.27 -0.12 5.17
N ALA A 81 -15.67 -0.20 6.34
CA ALA A 81 -14.32 -0.70 6.56
C ALA A 81 -14.36 -1.74 7.69
N SER A 82 -13.68 -2.86 7.54
CA SER A 82 -13.66 -3.95 8.51
C SER A 82 -12.33 -4.69 8.51
N ASP A 83 -12.10 -5.45 9.56
CA ASP A 83 -11.01 -6.42 9.61
C ASP A 83 -11.17 -7.47 8.50
N GLY A 84 -10.09 -7.74 7.76
CA GLY A 84 -10.11 -8.67 6.64
C GLY A 84 -10.29 -10.14 7.01
N ARG A 85 -10.23 -10.48 8.30
CA ARG A 85 -10.39 -11.85 8.81
C ARG A 85 -11.64 -12.02 9.66
N THR A 86 -11.88 -11.09 10.58
CA THR A 86 -12.98 -11.19 11.56
C THR A 86 -14.23 -10.45 11.13
N TRP A 87 -14.12 -9.60 10.10
CA TRP A 87 -15.21 -8.73 9.61
C TRP A 87 -15.72 -7.71 10.63
N GLU A 88 -14.96 -7.50 11.71
CA GLU A 88 -15.30 -6.53 12.74
C GLU A 88 -15.26 -5.11 12.16
N PRO A 89 -16.37 -4.36 12.22
CA PRO A 89 -16.45 -3.06 11.57
C PRO A 89 -15.59 -2.01 12.28
N ASN A 90 -14.93 -1.18 11.48
CA ASN A 90 -14.07 -0.07 11.92
C ASN A 90 -12.90 -0.44 12.85
N LEU A 91 -12.61 -1.73 12.98
CA LEU A 91 -11.50 -2.24 13.76
C LEU A 91 -10.69 -3.20 12.88
N VAL A 92 -9.35 -3.12 12.96
CA VAL A 92 -8.46 -4.02 12.23
C VAL A 92 -7.36 -4.52 13.16
N ARG A 93 -7.21 -5.83 13.25
CA ARG A 93 -6.15 -6.47 14.04
C ARG A 93 -4.88 -6.50 13.22
N ILE A 94 -3.88 -5.75 13.68
CA ILE A 94 -2.58 -5.66 13.03
C ILE A 94 -1.64 -6.75 13.53
N GLY A 95 -0.93 -7.38 12.59
CA GLY A 95 -0.02 -8.49 12.85
C GLY A 95 0.54 -9.04 11.55
N SER A 96 1.01 -10.28 11.55
CA SER A 96 1.42 -10.95 10.32
C SER A 96 0.19 -11.12 9.40
N GLU A 97 0.31 -10.71 8.14
CA GLU A 97 -0.73 -10.81 7.13
C GLU A 97 -2.06 -10.09 7.48
N ALA A 98 -1.98 -9.02 8.26
CA ALA A 98 -3.13 -8.18 8.53
C ALA A 98 -3.70 -7.60 7.25
N ALA A 99 -5.03 -7.57 7.14
CA ALA A 99 -5.72 -7.00 5.99
C ALA A 99 -6.92 -6.17 6.45
N ILE A 100 -7.21 -5.14 5.69
CA ILE A 100 -8.44 -4.38 5.78
C ILE A 100 -9.34 -4.72 4.60
N THR A 101 -10.61 -4.90 4.85
CA THR A 101 -11.65 -5.03 3.82
C THR A 101 -12.46 -3.75 3.77
N LEU A 102 -12.55 -3.17 2.60
CA LEU A 102 -13.33 -1.97 2.31
C LEU A 102 -14.46 -2.32 1.36
N TRP A 103 -15.63 -1.77 1.59
CA TRP A 103 -16.72 -1.73 0.63
C TRP A 103 -16.82 -0.30 0.12
N ALA A 104 -16.60 -0.11 -1.17
CA ALA A 104 -16.56 1.21 -1.78
C ALA A 104 -17.53 1.31 -2.96
N ARG A 105 -18.17 2.48 -3.11
CA ARG A 105 -18.99 2.85 -4.24
C ARG A 105 -18.22 3.78 -5.18
N GLY A 106 -18.59 3.81 -6.45
CA GLY A 106 -17.97 4.68 -7.44
C GLY A 106 -16.69 4.08 -8.05
N LEU A 107 -16.48 2.76 -7.94
CA LEU A 107 -15.37 2.02 -8.55
C LEU A 107 -15.77 1.33 -9.87
N GLY A 108 -16.94 1.63 -10.41
CA GLY A 108 -17.41 1.03 -11.67
C GLY A 108 -16.39 1.20 -12.80
N GLY A 109 -16.15 0.11 -13.53
CA GLY A 109 -15.18 0.08 -14.62
C GLY A 109 -13.72 0.11 -14.23
N CYS A 110 -13.38 0.20 -12.93
CA CYS A 110 -12.00 0.12 -12.44
C CYS A 110 -11.53 -1.34 -12.37
N SER A 111 -10.26 -1.54 -12.68
CA SER A 111 -9.55 -2.77 -12.34
C SER A 111 -8.78 -2.62 -11.03
N LYS A 112 -8.37 -3.75 -10.44
CA LYS A 112 -7.53 -3.73 -9.22
C LYS A 112 -6.28 -2.87 -9.35
N GLN A 113 -5.72 -2.75 -10.55
CA GLN A 113 -4.50 -1.96 -10.82
C GLN A 113 -4.77 -0.45 -10.83
N ASP A 114 -6.02 -0.05 -11.03
CA ASP A 114 -6.44 1.35 -11.08
C ASP A 114 -6.81 1.90 -9.70
N VAL A 115 -6.94 1.01 -8.70
CA VAL A 115 -7.37 1.35 -7.34
C VAL A 115 -6.17 1.37 -6.40
N CYS A 116 -6.09 2.43 -5.61
CA CYS A 116 -5.11 2.62 -4.55
C CYS A 116 -5.85 2.78 -3.22
N VAL A 117 -5.41 2.06 -2.19
CA VAL A 117 -5.87 2.26 -0.81
C VAL A 117 -4.77 2.94 -0.03
N ARG A 118 -5.13 3.99 0.71
CA ARG A 118 -4.19 4.73 1.56
C ARG A 118 -4.59 4.61 3.02
N LEU A 119 -3.60 4.35 3.85
CA LEU A 119 -3.71 4.32 5.31
C LEU A 119 -2.81 5.41 5.87
N ASP A 120 -3.37 6.43 6.52
CA ASP A 120 -2.66 7.64 6.98
C ASP A 120 -1.79 8.30 5.90
N GLY A 121 -2.28 8.28 4.65
CA GLY A 121 -1.58 8.83 3.49
C GLY A 121 -0.55 7.90 2.84
N TYR A 122 -0.29 6.72 3.40
CA TYR A 122 0.61 5.73 2.82
C TYR A 122 -0.15 4.74 1.93
N ASP A 123 0.30 4.55 0.72
CA ASP A 123 -0.28 3.57 -0.19
C ASP A 123 -0.05 2.14 0.34
N ILE A 124 -1.14 1.39 0.53
CA ILE A 124 -1.09 -0.01 0.95
C ILE A 124 -1.58 -0.93 -0.18
N PRO A 125 -1.01 -2.16 -0.26
CA PRO A 125 -1.25 -3.04 -1.38
C PRO A 125 -2.69 -3.55 -1.44
N VAL A 126 -3.36 -3.30 -2.56
CA VAL A 126 -4.64 -3.95 -2.90
C VAL A 126 -4.35 -5.37 -3.38
N VAL A 127 -4.85 -6.37 -2.65
CA VAL A 127 -4.65 -7.79 -2.97
C VAL A 127 -5.86 -8.40 -3.64
N TYR A 128 -7.05 -7.87 -3.39
CA TYR A 128 -8.28 -8.35 -3.98
C TYR A 128 -9.21 -7.18 -4.30
N MET A 129 -9.93 -7.31 -5.39
CA MET A 129 -11.05 -6.46 -5.77
C MET A 129 -12.14 -7.35 -6.34
N GLY A 130 -13.31 -7.29 -5.75
CA GLY A 130 -14.49 -8.03 -6.16
C GLY A 130 -15.20 -7.40 -7.37
N GLU A 131 -16.23 -8.07 -7.84
CA GLU A 131 -17.15 -7.51 -8.82
C GLU A 131 -18.09 -6.50 -8.14
N GLN A 132 -18.61 -5.58 -8.93
CA GLN A 132 -19.61 -4.61 -8.48
C GLN A 132 -20.93 -5.34 -8.21
N ASP A 133 -21.48 -5.11 -7.03
CA ASP A 133 -22.79 -5.67 -6.65
C ASP A 133 -23.96 -4.83 -7.17
N ALA A 134 -25.19 -5.32 -6.94
CA ALA A 134 -26.41 -4.63 -7.36
C ALA A 134 -26.65 -3.27 -6.66
N LYS A 135 -25.86 -2.93 -5.64
CA LYS A 135 -25.90 -1.66 -4.91
C LYS A 135 -24.76 -0.71 -5.29
N ASP A 136 -24.08 -0.97 -6.40
CA ASP A 136 -22.90 -0.23 -6.86
C ASP A 136 -21.75 -0.28 -5.86
N SER A 137 -21.61 -1.38 -5.13
CA SER A 137 -20.60 -1.57 -4.12
C SER A 137 -19.57 -2.60 -4.58
N VAL A 138 -18.30 -2.32 -4.37
CA VAL A 138 -17.17 -3.17 -4.72
C VAL A 138 -16.38 -3.47 -3.46
N GLN A 139 -16.09 -4.74 -3.21
CA GLN A 139 -15.20 -5.14 -2.14
C GLN A 139 -13.74 -4.93 -2.56
N VAL A 140 -12.96 -4.26 -1.73
CA VAL A 140 -11.52 -4.07 -1.90
C VAL A 140 -10.80 -4.54 -0.66
N ASN A 141 -9.87 -5.49 -0.80
CA ASN A 141 -9.02 -5.92 0.32
C ASN A 141 -7.60 -5.40 0.11
N ALA A 142 -7.05 -4.80 1.16
CA ALA A 142 -5.68 -4.29 1.15
C ALA A 142 -4.90 -4.84 2.33
N LEU A 143 -3.62 -5.16 2.11
CA LEU A 143 -2.74 -5.65 3.17
C LEU A 143 -2.19 -4.48 3.99
N ILE A 144 -2.25 -4.63 5.30
CA ILE A 144 -1.62 -3.68 6.22
C ILE A 144 -0.16 -4.07 6.40
N PRO A 145 0.79 -3.16 6.13
CA PRO A 145 2.20 -3.44 6.33
C PRO A 145 2.53 -3.81 7.77
N SER A 146 3.44 -4.76 7.96
CA SER A 146 3.99 -5.05 9.28
C SER A 146 4.75 -3.83 9.82
N GLY A 147 4.56 -3.53 11.09
CA GLY A 147 5.23 -2.40 11.74
C GLY A 147 4.40 -1.11 11.85
N ILE A 148 3.17 -1.12 11.34
CA ILE A 148 2.23 -0.03 11.59
C ILE A 148 1.91 0.06 13.09
N ALA A 149 1.83 1.29 13.61
CA ALA A 149 1.47 1.52 15.00
C ALA A 149 -0.03 1.25 15.24
N ALA A 150 -0.36 0.73 16.42
CA ALA A 150 -1.74 0.68 16.90
C ALA A 150 -2.28 2.09 17.16
N GLY A 151 -3.57 2.29 16.95
CA GLY A 151 -4.24 3.57 17.14
C GLY A 151 -5.30 3.83 16.08
N VAL A 152 -5.83 5.03 16.06
CA VAL A 152 -6.83 5.44 15.04
C VAL A 152 -6.10 5.89 13.79
N ALA A 153 -6.46 5.29 12.66
CA ALA A 153 -5.90 5.61 11.34
C ALA A 153 -6.99 6.08 10.38
N ALA A 154 -6.62 6.92 9.43
CA ALA A 154 -7.50 7.37 8.35
C ALA A 154 -7.27 6.51 7.10
N VAL A 155 -8.35 5.97 6.53
CA VAL A 155 -8.32 5.18 5.29
C VAL A 155 -9.08 5.88 4.20
N ASN A 156 -8.51 5.98 3.01
CA ASN A 156 -9.22 6.40 1.80
C ASN A 156 -8.88 5.49 0.61
N VAL A 157 -9.73 5.55 -0.39
CA VAL A 157 -9.56 4.87 -1.68
C VAL A 157 -9.39 5.93 -2.76
N ALA A 158 -8.48 5.70 -3.68
CA ALA A 158 -8.29 6.52 -4.87
C ALA A 158 -8.40 5.67 -6.13
N ALA A 159 -9.06 6.20 -7.15
CA ALA A 159 -9.19 5.59 -8.46
C ALA A 159 -9.24 6.67 -9.54
N GLY A 160 -8.34 6.60 -10.52
CA GLY A 160 -8.16 7.66 -11.51
C GLY A 160 -7.84 9.01 -10.84
N SER A 161 -8.66 10.01 -11.08
CA SER A 161 -8.56 11.33 -10.43
C SER A 161 -9.42 11.48 -9.17
N SER A 162 -10.23 10.48 -8.85
CA SER A 162 -11.16 10.51 -7.71
C SER A 162 -10.51 9.97 -6.45
N VAL A 163 -10.82 10.59 -5.31
CA VAL A 163 -10.36 10.17 -3.99
C VAL A 163 -11.57 10.20 -3.04
N SER A 164 -11.81 9.11 -2.32
CA SER A 164 -12.88 9.07 -1.34
C SER A 164 -12.60 9.98 -0.14
N PRO A 165 -13.63 10.47 0.55
CA PRO A 165 -13.47 10.95 1.90
C PRO A 165 -12.79 9.89 2.79
N PRO A 166 -11.95 10.27 3.76
CA PRO A 166 -11.34 9.32 4.66
C PRO A 166 -12.36 8.75 5.66
N VAL A 167 -12.29 7.45 5.92
CA VAL A 167 -12.95 6.80 7.05
C VAL A 167 -11.93 6.49 8.15
N ARG A 168 -12.37 6.51 9.40
CA ARG A 168 -11.52 6.19 10.55
C ARG A 168 -11.67 4.73 10.91
N VAL A 169 -10.55 4.06 11.13
CA VAL A 169 -10.47 2.68 11.62
C VAL A 169 -9.55 2.63 12.84
N GLU A 170 -9.85 1.75 13.76
CA GLU A 170 -8.99 1.47 14.90
C GLU A 170 -8.06 0.31 14.56
N LEU A 171 -6.76 0.52 14.69
CA LEU A 171 -5.74 -0.49 14.51
C LEU A 171 -5.36 -1.06 15.88
N MET A 172 -5.62 -2.33 16.11
CA MET A 172 -5.28 -3.01 17.35
C MET A 172 -4.24 -4.10 17.12
N ARG A 173 -3.33 -4.28 18.05
CA ARG A 173 -2.43 -5.45 18.00
C ARG A 173 -3.23 -6.72 18.30
N ALA A 174 -2.97 -7.75 17.48
CA ALA A 174 -3.54 -9.08 17.70
C ALA A 174 -2.93 -9.74 18.93
#